data_b151268ad350f9f18d575fa8cf571ca4
#
_entry.id   b151268ad350f9f18d575fa8cf571ca4
#
_cell.length_a   1.000
_cell.length_b   1.000
_cell.length_c   1.000
_cell.angle_alpha   90.00
_cell.angle_beta   90.00
_cell.angle_gamma   90.00
#
_symmetry.space_group_name_H-M   'P 1'
#
loop_
_entity.id
_entity.type
_entity.pdbx_description
1 polymer ?
#
loop_
_entity_poly.entity_id
_entity_poly.type
_entity_poly.pdbx_seq_one_letter_code
_entity_poly.pdbx_strand_id
1 'polypeptide(L)'
;LWLFFKTKSQYRFKGEIYELEDNDKYWNNLFERSKVSWFWPTPGSKIDKKNNISSFNNKLAKPKNFSVLRININEVDILKLENPVHKRWIWKKDNDWDYIEVYP
;
A
#
# COMPACT_ATOMS: atom_id res chain seq x y z
N LEU A 1 -4.72 0.89 6.41
CA LEU A 1 -5.59 2.04 6.24
C LEU A 1 -5.36 2.71 4.89
N TRP A 2 -6.44 2.94 4.14
CA TRP A 2 -6.43 3.68 2.88
C TRP A 2 -7.42 4.84 2.95
N LEU A 3 -7.00 6.04 2.53
CA LEU A 3 -7.81 7.24 2.55
C LEU A 3 -7.99 7.78 1.13
N PHE A 4 -9.24 7.93 0.70
CA PHE A 4 -9.61 8.49 -0.60
C PHE A 4 -10.24 9.87 -0.42
N PHE A 5 -9.46 10.92 -0.65
CA PHE A 5 -9.90 12.30 -0.42
C PHE A 5 -11.08 12.73 -1.29
N LYS A 6 -11.10 12.33 -2.56
CA LYS A 6 -12.18 12.71 -3.50
C LYS A 6 -13.54 12.15 -3.06
N THR A 7 -13.57 10.90 -2.60
CA THR A 7 -14.79 10.23 -2.14
C THR A 7 -15.06 10.42 -0.66
N LYS A 8 -14.13 11.07 0.06
CA LYS A 8 -14.16 11.22 1.51
C LYS A 8 -14.37 9.89 2.24
N SER A 9 -13.72 8.86 1.74
CA SER A 9 -13.86 7.49 2.25
C SER A 9 -12.55 6.98 2.82
N GLN A 10 -12.63 6.31 3.96
CA GLN A 10 -11.54 5.65 4.63
C GLN A 10 -11.80 4.14 4.62
N TYR A 11 -10.81 3.38 4.16
CA TYR A 11 -10.85 1.91 4.14
C TYR A 11 -9.84 1.36 5.12
N ARG A 12 -10.27 0.47 5.99
CA ARG A 12 -9.40 -0.31 6.89
C ARG A 12 -9.53 -1.76 6.52
N PHE A 13 -8.39 -2.44 6.39
CA PHE A 13 -8.31 -3.87 6.12
C PHE A 13 -7.62 -4.53 7.30
N LYS A 14 -8.19 -5.63 7.78
CA LYS A 14 -7.53 -6.53 8.72
C LYS A 14 -7.34 -7.89 8.08
N GLY A 15 -6.25 -8.54 8.37
CA GLY A 15 -5.92 -9.84 7.83
C GLY A 15 -4.53 -10.30 8.23
N GLU A 16 -4.15 -11.42 7.66
CA GLU A 16 -2.82 -12.00 7.85
C GLU A 16 -1.89 -11.54 6.74
N ILE A 17 -0.65 -11.23 7.10
CA ILE A 17 0.37 -10.73 6.19
C ILE A 17 1.43 -11.80 6.00
N TYR A 18 1.80 -12.05 4.74
CA TYR A 18 2.92 -12.91 4.37
C TYR A 18 3.86 -12.17 3.43
N GLU A 19 5.15 -12.45 3.56
CA GLU A 19 6.13 -12.08 2.57
C GLU A 19 6.15 -13.12 1.45
N LEU A 20 6.14 -12.70 0.20
CA LEU A 20 6.25 -13.58 -0.95
C LEU A 20 7.72 -13.88 -1.23
N GLU A 21 8.11 -15.16 -1.21
CA GLU A 21 9.47 -15.62 -1.51
C GLU A 21 9.83 -15.36 -2.98
N ASP A 22 8.94 -15.71 -3.91
CA ASP A 22 9.11 -15.42 -5.34
C ASP A 22 8.43 -14.09 -5.69
N ASN A 23 9.23 -13.04 -5.82
CA ASN A 23 8.75 -11.68 -6.07
C ASN A 23 9.33 -11.04 -7.35
N ASP A 24 10.07 -11.77 -8.17
CA ASP A 24 10.73 -11.24 -9.37
C ASP A 24 9.75 -10.63 -10.38
N LYS A 25 8.60 -11.26 -10.59
CA LYS A 25 7.57 -10.73 -11.50
C LYS A 25 7.04 -9.36 -11.07
N TYR A 26 6.95 -9.12 -9.78
CA TYR A 26 6.49 -7.83 -9.26
C TYR A 26 7.53 -6.75 -9.47
N TRP A 27 8.82 -7.08 -9.27
CA TRP A 27 9.90 -6.17 -9.59
C TRP A 27 9.94 -5.83 -11.09
N ASN A 28 9.86 -6.85 -11.95
CA ASN A 28 9.92 -6.68 -13.39
C ASN A 28 8.76 -5.83 -13.94
N ASN A 29 7.60 -5.88 -13.31
CA ASN A 29 6.41 -5.11 -13.69
C ASN A 29 6.38 -3.67 -13.15
N LEU A 30 7.33 -3.29 -12.30
CA LEU A 30 7.43 -1.90 -11.85
C LEU A 30 7.88 -0.98 -12.99
N PHE A 31 7.31 0.21 -13.05
CA PHE A 31 7.83 1.27 -13.90
C PHE A 31 9.27 1.63 -13.51
N GLU A 32 10.11 1.99 -14.49
CA GLU A 32 11.51 2.36 -14.25
C GLU A 32 11.66 3.46 -13.19
N ARG A 33 10.82 4.50 -13.25
CA ARG A 33 10.79 5.56 -12.24
C ARG A 33 10.55 5.06 -10.81
N SER A 34 9.75 3.99 -10.68
CA SER A 34 9.49 3.37 -9.37
C SER A 34 10.67 2.54 -8.89
N LYS A 35 11.37 1.86 -9.82
CA LYS A 35 12.59 1.11 -9.51
C LYS A 35 13.70 2.01 -8.98
N VAL A 36 13.87 3.19 -9.57
CA VAL A 36 14.89 4.17 -9.14
C VAL A 36 14.74 4.55 -7.67
N SER A 37 13.50 4.70 -7.17
CA SER A 37 13.26 5.09 -5.77
C SER A 37 13.79 4.08 -4.75
N TRP A 38 13.97 2.81 -5.13
CA TRP A 38 14.54 1.77 -4.27
C TRP A 38 16.03 1.93 -4.01
N PHE A 39 16.72 2.73 -4.82
CA PHE A 39 18.15 3.02 -4.69
C PHE A 39 18.43 4.38 -4.07
N TRP A 40 17.39 5.06 -3.58
CA TRP A 40 17.55 6.29 -2.84
C TRP A 40 18.32 6.05 -1.52
N PRO A 41 19.03 7.06 -1.03
CA PRO A 41 19.65 7.00 0.29
C PRO A 41 18.62 6.69 1.39
N THR A 42 19.11 6.17 2.50
CA THR A 42 18.27 5.84 3.66
C THR A 42 17.37 7.00 4.05
N PRO A 43 16.06 6.77 4.20
CA PRO A 43 15.12 7.80 4.64
C PRO A 43 15.60 8.48 5.93
N GLY A 44 15.51 9.81 5.97
CA GLY A 44 15.99 10.60 7.12
C GLY A 44 17.49 10.91 7.11
N SER A 45 18.28 10.35 6.18
CA SER A 45 19.67 10.74 6.03
C SER A 45 19.82 12.15 5.47
N LYS A 46 20.95 12.82 5.78
CA LYS A 46 21.24 14.16 5.29
C LYS A 46 21.41 14.16 3.77
N ILE A 47 20.79 15.12 3.10
CA ILE A 47 20.90 15.24 1.64
C ILE A 47 22.33 15.60 1.25
N ASP A 48 22.96 14.76 0.44
CA ASP A 48 24.20 15.07 -0.26
C ASP A 48 23.89 15.56 -1.66
N LYS A 49 24.10 16.86 -1.92
CA LYS A 49 23.83 17.50 -3.21
C LYS A 49 24.70 16.97 -4.36
N LYS A 50 25.77 16.23 -4.05
CA LYS A 50 26.64 15.60 -5.06
C LYS A 50 26.06 14.30 -5.61
N ASN A 51 25.13 13.65 -4.91
CA ASN A 51 24.45 12.44 -5.36
C ASN A 51 23.25 12.78 -6.23
N ASN A 52 23.46 12.76 -7.54
CA ASN A 52 22.38 12.98 -8.48
C ASN A 52 21.57 11.69 -8.70
N ILE A 53 20.39 11.63 -8.10
CA ILE A 53 19.46 10.48 -8.19
C ILE A 53 18.97 10.23 -9.63
N SER A 54 19.08 11.23 -10.51
CA SER A 54 18.65 11.13 -11.92
C SER A 54 19.59 10.37 -12.84
N SER A 55 20.77 9.95 -12.37
CA SER A 55 21.79 9.27 -13.18
C SER A 55 21.70 7.74 -13.20
N PHE A 56 20.65 7.13 -12.63
CA PHE A 56 20.49 5.68 -12.65
C PHE A 56 20.09 5.19 -14.04
N ASN A 57 20.88 4.28 -14.59
CA ASN A 57 20.64 3.64 -15.87
C ASN A 57 19.39 2.75 -15.84
N ASN A 58 18.72 2.61 -16.98
CA ASN A 58 17.42 1.98 -17.19
C ASN A 58 17.36 0.46 -16.92
N LYS A 59 18.43 -0.17 -16.45
CA LYS A 59 18.48 -1.61 -16.13
C LYS A 59 18.87 -1.80 -14.66
N LEU A 60 17.90 -1.55 -13.78
CA LEU A 60 18.11 -1.76 -12.37
C LEU A 60 17.79 -3.21 -11.99
N ALA A 61 18.78 -3.90 -11.43
CA ALA A 61 18.58 -5.22 -10.85
C ALA A 61 17.76 -5.10 -9.55
N LYS A 62 16.95 -6.12 -9.24
CA LYS A 62 16.18 -6.17 -8.02
C LYS A 62 17.11 -6.07 -6.79
N PRO A 63 16.92 -5.07 -5.92
CA PRO A 63 17.72 -4.93 -4.71
C PRO A 63 17.31 -5.98 -3.66
N LYS A 64 18.23 -6.31 -2.76
CA LYS A 64 18.00 -7.33 -1.71
C LYS A 64 16.90 -6.94 -0.72
N ASN A 65 16.66 -5.64 -0.54
CA ASN A 65 15.61 -5.12 0.35
C ASN A 65 14.24 -4.96 -0.33
N PHE A 66 14.09 -5.41 -1.58
CA PHE A 66 12.78 -5.45 -2.22
C PHE A 66 11.95 -6.62 -1.68
N SER A 67 10.84 -6.30 -1.06
CA SER A 67 9.90 -7.27 -0.53
C SER A 67 8.50 -7.01 -1.06
N VAL A 68 7.75 -8.08 -1.27
CA VAL A 68 6.33 -8.03 -1.62
C VAL A 68 5.53 -8.70 -0.52
N LEU A 69 4.59 -7.98 0.04
CA LEU A 69 3.71 -8.48 1.07
C LEU A 69 2.34 -8.81 0.49
N ARG A 70 1.82 -9.98 0.82
CA ARG A 70 0.43 -10.37 0.57
C ARG A 70 -0.37 -10.24 1.84
N ILE A 71 -1.54 -9.64 1.75
CA ILE A 71 -2.50 -9.55 2.83
C ILE A 71 -3.71 -10.42 2.50
N ASN A 72 -3.96 -11.47 3.28
CA ASN A 72 -5.21 -12.22 3.24
C ASN A 72 -6.22 -11.52 4.14
N ILE A 73 -7.12 -10.77 3.52
CA ILE A 73 -8.07 -9.94 4.21
C ILE A 73 -9.17 -10.81 4.84
N ASN A 74 -9.51 -10.54 6.10
CA ASN A 74 -10.63 -11.17 6.83
C ASN A 74 -11.67 -10.17 7.33
N GLU A 75 -11.34 -8.88 7.36
CA GLU A 75 -12.28 -7.81 7.70
C GLU A 75 -11.99 -6.56 6.85
N VAL A 76 -13.06 -5.95 6.35
CA VAL A 76 -13.03 -4.65 5.67
C VAL A 76 -13.96 -3.70 6.41
N ASP A 77 -13.45 -2.53 6.78
CA ASP A 77 -14.18 -1.47 7.47
C ASP A 77 -14.12 -0.20 6.61
N ILE A 78 -15.27 0.31 6.21
CA ILE A 78 -15.41 1.50 5.38
C ILE A 78 -16.15 2.58 6.15
N LEU A 79 -15.46 3.71 6.34
CA LEU A 79 -16.06 4.92 6.86
C LEU A 79 -16.19 5.94 5.72
N LYS A 80 -17.39 6.42 5.49
CA LYS A 80 -17.69 7.46 4.50
C LYS A 80 -18.15 8.73 5.20
N LEU A 81 -17.43 9.82 4.95
CA LEU A 81 -17.75 11.13 5.51
C LEU A 81 -18.77 11.81 4.60
N GLU A 82 -20.02 11.80 5.02
CA GLU A 82 -21.15 12.45 4.34
C GLU A 82 -21.83 13.46 5.26
N ASN A 83 -22.52 14.43 4.69
CA ASN A 83 -23.41 15.34 5.41
C ASN A 83 -24.86 14.92 5.17
N PRO A 84 -25.72 14.93 6.16
CA PRO A 84 -25.50 15.35 7.55
C PRO A 84 -24.91 14.26 8.47
N VAL A 85 -24.85 13.01 8.02
CA VAL A 85 -24.43 11.88 8.86
C VAL A 85 -23.39 11.03 8.14
N HIS A 86 -22.30 10.73 8.81
CA HIS A 86 -21.31 9.78 8.33
C HIS A 86 -21.89 8.37 8.31
N LYS A 87 -21.39 7.53 7.42
CA LYS A 87 -21.80 6.14 7.30
C LYS A 87 -20.60 5.20 7.49
N ARG A 88 -20.84 4.07 8.12
CA ARG A 88 -19.80 3.07 8.35
C ARG A 88 -20.35 1.67 8.17
N TRP A 89 -19.61 0.84 7.44
CA TRP A 89 -19.93 -0.54 7.16
C TRP A 89 -18.74 -1.43 7.46
N ILE A 90 -19.03 -2.63 7.97
CA ILE A 90 -18.03 -3.64 8.27
C ILE A 90 -18.43 -4.94 7.60
N TRP A 91 -17.51 -5.51 6.83
CA TRP A 91 -17.60 -6.84 6.23
C TRP A 91 -16.64 -7.77 6.94
N LYS A 92 -17.07 -8.98 7.25
CA LYS A 92 -16.22 -10.01 7.87
C LYS A 92 -16.30 -11.31 7.10
N LYS A 93 -15.16 -11.97 6.93
CA LYS A 93 -15.07 -13.27 6.27
C LYS A 93 -15.89 -14.35 6.98
N ASP A 94 -15.89 -14.36 8.30
CA ASP A 94 -16.65 -15.29 9.14
C ASP A 94 -18.18 -15.06 9.10
N ASN A 95 -18.61 -13.96 8.52
CA ASN A 95 -20.02 -13.64 8.24
C ASN A 95 -20.32 -13.66 6.74
N ASP A 96 -19.72 -14.58 5.99
CA ASP A 96 -19.88 -14.74 4.54
C ASP A 96 -19.74 -13.45 3.73
N TRP A 97 -18.96 -12.51 4.23
CA TRP A 97 -18.78 -11.16 3.67
C TRP A 97 -20.07 -10.32 3.61
N ASP A 98 -21.10 -10.68 4.37
CA ASP A 98 -22.23 -9.81 4.60
C ASP A 98 -21.80 -8.58 5.41
N TYR A 99 -22.34 -7.43 5.05
CA TYR A 99 -22.00 -6.20 5.75
C TYR A 99 -22.95 -5.93 6.91
N ILE A 100 -22.41 -5.27 7.91
CA ILE A 100 -23.15 -4.69 9.03
C ILE A 100 -22.95 -3.18 8.96
N GLU A 101 -24.04 -2.43 8.98
CA GLU A 101 -23.97 -0.99 9.14
C GLU A 101 -23.87 -0.65 10.63
N VAL A 102 -22.91 0.18 10.99
CA VAL A 102 -22.63 0.57 12.37
C VAL A 102 -22.51 2.09 12.49
N TYR A 103 -22.66 2.59 13.71
CA TYR A 103 -22.36 3.99 13.97
C TYR A 103 -20.89 4.30 13.67
N PRO A 104 -20.60 5.46 13.05
CA PRO A 104 -19.25 5.87 12.69
C PRO A 104 -18.37 6.17 13.92
#